data_dd08c5574740b5af2125d0f9c37155c3
#
_entry.id   dd08c5574740b5af2125d0f9c37155c3
#
_cell.length_a   1.000
_cell.length_b   1.000
_cell.length_c   1.000
_cell.angle_alpha   90.00
_cell.angle_beta   90.00
_cell.angle_gamma   90.00
#
_symmetry.space_group_name_H-M   'P 1'
#
loop_
_entity.id
_entity.type
_entity.pdbx_description
1 polymer ?
#
loop_
_entity_poly.entity_id
_entity_poly.type
_entity_poly.pdbx_seq_one_letter_code
_entity_poly.pdbx_strand_id
1 'polypeptide(L)'
;MRHSSYYITRYFPEKHVQHYLARSGTQVTTMKMIKAMIRPEKFEDIKGALDAAGFGAMTIFDVEGRGVQKGIKQQYRGAEYIVDLIPKRELEIVVADEVAEKVIEIIRKAAYTGKIGDGLIFVLPVEDSIRVRTGERGTIGI
;
A
#
# COMPACT_ATOMS: atom_id res chain seq x y z
N MET A 1 16.76 26.23 -1.08
CA MET A 1 15.41 25.73 -1.32
C MET A 1 14.79 26.39 -2.55
N ARG A 2 15.22 26.03 -3.74
CA ARG A 2 14.63 26.48 -5.03
C ARG A 2 15.06 25.51 -6.14
N HIS A 3 14.59 24.24 -6.11
CA HIS A 3 14.92 23.29 -7.17
C HIS A 3 13.73 22.49 -7.73
N SER A 4 12.49 22.85 -7.37
CA SER A 4 11.31 22.12 -7.89
C SER A 4 10.72 22.72 -9.17
N SER A 5 11.07 23.95 -9.57
CA SER A 5 10.47 24.63 -10.71
C SER A 5 11.12 24.32 -12.06
N TYR A 6 12.37 23.81 -12.08
CA TYR A 6 13.15 23.66 -13.32
C TYR A 6 12.83 22.39 -14.13
N TYR A 7 12.22 21.36 -13.52
CA TYR A 7 11.93 20.10 -14.21
C TYR A 7 10.60 20.10 -14.97
N ILE A 8 9.63 20.92 -14.54
CA ILE A 8 8.28 20.95 -15.14
C ILE A 8 8.31 21.68 -16.51
N THR A 9 9.13 22.70 -16.67
CA THR A 9 9.17 23.52 -17.90
C THR A 9 9.87 22.84 -19.09
N ARG A 10 10.57 21.74 -18.90
CA ARG A 10 11.32 21.07 -19.97
C ARG A 10 10.51 20.10 -20.82
N TYR A 11 9.32 19.70 -20.37
CA TYR A 11 8.49 18.67 -21.01
C TYR A 11 7.08 19.13 -21.37
N PHE A 12 6.61 20.30 -20.92
CA PHE A 12 5.30 20.81 -21.25
C PHE A 12 5.36 22.26 -21.73
N PRO A 13 4.67 22.60 -22.84
CA PRO A 13 4.56 24.00 -23.26
C PRO A 13 3.86 24.82 -22.15
N GLU A 14 4.39 26.03 -21.87
CA GLU A 14 3.96 26.90 -20.76
C GLU A 14 2.44 27.11 -20.65
N LYS A 15 1.71 27.06 -21.75
CA LYS A 15 0.25 27.15 -21.79
C LYS A 15 -0.48 26.00 -21.08
N HIS A 16 0.13 24.81 -21.00
CA HIS A 16 -0.46 23.66 -20.33
C HIS A 16 -0.13 23.65 -18.83
N VAL A 17 1.03 24.22 -18.44
CA VAL A 17 1.41 24.34 -17.02
C VAL A 17 0.50 25.33 -16.30
N GLN A 18 0.16 26.45 -16.94
CA GLN A 18 -0.76 27.44 -16.37
C GLN A 18 -2.21 26.89 -16.24
N HIS A 19 -2.63 26.07 -17.21
CA HIS A 19 -3.96 25.44 -17.13
C HIS A 19 -4.02 24.35 -16.06
N TYR A 20 -2.91 23.66 -15.82
CA TYR A 20 -2.76 22.68 -14.75
C TYR A 20 -2.73 23.33 -13.37
N LEU A 21 -1.99 24.45 -13.23
CA LEU A 21 -1.89 25.22 -11.98
C LEU A 21 -3.17 26.02 -11.69
N ALA A 22 -3.89 26.51 -12.70
CA ALA A 22 -5.14 27.23 -12.51
C ALA A 22 -6.33 26.34 -12.11
N ARG A 23 -6.26 25.04 -12.39
CA ARG A 23 -7.22 24.04 -11.86
C ARG A 23 -6.86 23.56 -10.47
N SER A 24 -5.64 23.82 -9.99
CA SER A 24 -5.13 23.42 -8.68
C SER A 24 -5.29 24.49 -7.59
N GLY A 25 -6.36 25.29 -7.64
CA GLY A 25 -6.87 26.01 -6.45
C GLY A 25 -7.35 25.04 -5.36
N THR A 26 -7.14 23.74 -5.54
CA THR A 26 -7.43 22.66 -4.62
C THR A 26 -6.10 22.21 -4.00
N GLN A 27 -6.05 22.08 -2.69
CA GLN A 27 -4.95 21.46 -1.95
C GLN A 27 -4.40 20.27 -2.75
N VAL A 28 -3.09 20.21 -2.93
CA VAL A 28 -2.43 19.03 -3.47
C VAL A 28 -2.65 17.93 -2.45
N THR A 29 -3.72 17.18 -2.59
CA THR A 29 -3.96 16.02 -1.74
C THR A 29 -2.94 14.99 -2.14
N THR A 30 -1.94 14.80 -1.30
CA THR A 30 -0.95 13.75 -1.45
C THR A 30 -1.59 12.41 -1.10
N MET A 31 -1.13 11.35 -1.75
CA MET A 31 -1.64 9.99 -1.56
C MET A 31 -0.52 9.06 -1.13
N LYS A 32 -0.88 8.03 -0.39
CA LYS A 32 0.02 6.96 -0.01
C LYS A 32 -0.54 5.60 -0.40
N MET A 33 0.35 4.73 -0.85
CA MET A 33 0.09 3.31 -0.96
C MET A 33 0.56 2.64 0.32
N ILE A 34 -0.34 1.96 0.99
CA ILE A 34 -0.04 1.11 2.13
C ILE A 34 0.01 -0.32 1.60
N LYS A 35 1.20 -0.91 1.69
CA LYS A 35 1.47 -2.28 1.28
C LYS A 35 1.75 -3.10 2.53
N ALA A 36 0.89 -4.07 2.83
CA ALA A 36 1.00 -4.90 4.02
C ALA A 36 1.23 -6.36 3.66
N MET A 37 2.35 -6.92 4.14
CA MET A 37 2.63 -8.35 4.08
C MET A 37 2.10 -8.99 5.35
N ILE A 38 1.06 -9.80 5.25
CA ILE A 38 0.33 -10.34 6.39
C ILE A 38 0.27 -11.88 6.39
N ARG A 39 -0.13 -12.45 7.52
CA ARG A 39 -0.52 -13.86 7.56
C ARG A 39 -1.79 -14.08 6.74
N PRO A 40 -1.86 -15.11 5.89
CA PRO A 40 -3.06 -15.38 5.10
C PRO A 40 -4.35 -15.50 5.95
N GLU A 41 -4.25 -16.15 7.12
CA GLU A 41 -5.35 -16.34 8.04
C GLU A 41 -5.89 -15.06 8.71
N LYS A 42 -5.12 -13.96 8.65
CA LYS A 42 -5.51 -12.65 9.19
C LYS A 42 -6.23 -11.75 8.18
N PHE A 43 -6.29 -12.18 6.94
CA PHE A 43 -6.85 -11.36 5.88
C PHE A 43 -8.32 -10.98 6.11
N GLU A 44 -9.18 -11.94 6.49
CA GLU A 44 -10.59 -11.65 6.69
C GLU A 44 -10.84 -10.70 7.87
N ASP A 45 -10.04 -10.80 8.94
CA ASP A 45 -10.11 -9.87 10.08
C ASP A 45 -9.77 -8.44 9.63
N ILE A 46 -8.69 -8.31 8.83
CA ILE A 46 -8.24 -7.01 8.32
C ILE A 46 -9.26 -6.41 7.36
N LYS A 47 -9.74 -7.20 6.40
CA LYS A 47 -10.77 -6.80 5.43
C LYS A 47 -12.02 -6.30 6.13
N GLY A 48 -12.55 -7.06 7.09
CA GLY A 48 -13.72 -6.66 7.85
C GLY A 48 -13.51 -5.36 8.63
N ALA A 49 -12.34 -5.17 9.23
CA ALA A 49 -12.01 -3.94 9.94
C ALA A 49 -11.89 -2.72 9.02
N LEU A 50 -11.29 -2.89 7.84
CA LEU A 50 -11.18 -1.84 6.83
C LEU A 50 -12.55 -1.48 6.24
N ASP A 51 -13.38 -2.46 5.90
CA ASP A 51 -14.74 -2.25 5.40
C ASP A 51 -15.60 -1.49 6.42
N ALA A 52 -15.54 -1.86 7.68
CA ALA A 52 -16.25 -1.17 8.77
C ALA A 52 -15.82 0.29 8.95
N ALA A 53 -14.57 0.61 8.59
CA ALA A 53 -14.02 1.96 8.63
C ALA A 53 -14.20 2.75 7.32
N GLY A 54 -14.79 2.14 6.28
CA GLY A 54 -15.05 2.77 4.98
C GLY A 54 -13.89 2.66 3.98
N PHE A 55 -12.92 1.77 4.19
CA PHE A 55 -11.74 1.57 3.34
C PHE A 55 -11.80 0.21 2.62
N GLY A 56 -12.83 -0.03 1.83
CA GLY A 56 -13.04 -1.33 1.17
C GLY A 56 -12.25 -1.56 -0.13
N ALA A 57 -11.74 -0.51 -0.77
CA ALA A 57 -11.02 -0.65 -2.05
C ALA A 57 -9.58 -1.08 -1.82
N MET A 58 -9.23 -2.31 -2.23
CA MET A 58 -7.89 -2.87 -2.04
C MET A 58 -7.54 -3.87 -3.14
N THR A 59 -6.25 -4.07 -3.36
CA THR A 59 -5.72 -5.14 -4.21
C THR A 59 -5.01 -6.19 -3.36
N ILE A 60 -5.12 -7.45 -3.73
CA ILE A 60 -4.64 -8.56 -2.92
C ILE A 60 -3.85 -9.52 -3.81
N PHE A 61 -2.71 -9.98 -3.28
CA PHE A 61 -1.87 -10.98 -3.91
C PHE A 61 -1.53 -12.08 -2.91
N ASP A 62 -1.55 -13.32 -3.36
CA ASP A 62 -0.92 -14.42 -2.64
C ASP A 62 0.56 -14.45 -3.02
N VAL A 63 1.42 -14.37 -2.02
CA VAL A 63 2.87 -14.27 -2.19
C VAL A 63 3.59 -15.22 -1.24
N GLU A 64 4.85 -15.47 -1.50
CA GLU A 64 5.73 -16.20 -0.60
C GLU A 64 6.82 -15.27 -0.09
N GLY A 65 7.07 -15.31 1.21
CA GLY A 65 8.05 -14.47 1.87
C GLY A 65 9.09 -15.27 2.64
N ARG A 66 10.32 -14.76 2.63
CA ARG A 66 11.40 -15.25 3.49
C ARG A 66 11.76 -14.17 4.49
N GLY A 67 11.60 -14.46 5.78
CA GLY A 67 12.04 -13.55 6.84
C GLY A 67 13.53 -13.65 7.12
N VAL A 68 14.06 -12.73 7.94
CA VAL A 68 15.44 -12.75 8.44
C VAL A 68 15.73 -13.99 9.32
N GLN A 69 14.70 -14.63 9.82
CA GLN A 69 14.84 -15.88 10.55
C GLN A 69 15.00 -17.02 9.56
N LYS A 70 16.09 -17.76 9.71
CA LYS A 70 16.37 -18.98 8.96
C LYS A 70 15.18 -19.93 9.09
N GLY A 71 14.68 -20.44 7.98
CA GLY A 71 13.46 -21.17 7.78
C GLY A 71 13.05 -22.19 8.87
N ILE A 72 11.81 -22.63 8.81
CA ILE A 72 11.25 -23.61 9.74
C ILE A 72 11.78 -24.98 9.36
N LYS A 73 12.47 -25.66 10.31
CA LYS A 73 12.83 -27.05 10.14
C LYS A 73 11.58 -27.92 10.21
N GLN A 74 11.33 -28.68 9.19
CA GLN A 74 10.27 -29.68 9.16
C GLN A 74 10.86 -31.07 8.95
N GLN A 75 10.24 -32.11 9.52
CA GLN A 75 10.60 -33.50 9.30
C GLN A 75 9.53 -34.18 8.44
N TYR A 76 9.97 -34.80 7.36
CA TYR A 76 9.13 -35.67 6.57
C TYR A 76 9.85 -37.01 6.31
N ARG A 77 9.26 -38.10 6.74
CA ARG A 77 9.82 -39.47 6.63
C ARG A 77 11.26 -39.61 7.16
N GLY A 78 11.59 -38.90 8.27
CA GLY A 78 12.90 -38.96 8.87
C GLY A 78 13.97 -38.05 8.25
N ALA A 79 13.65 -37.32 7.19
CA ALA A 79 14.54 -36.33 6.60
C ALA A 79 14.16 -34.92 7.09
N GLU A 80 15.14 -34.17 7.57
CA GLU A 80 14.95 -32.71 7.85
C GLU A 80 15.04 -31.92 6.56
N TYR A 81 14.09 -31.02 6.34
CA TYR A 81 14.15 -30.02 5.29
C TYR A 81 13.80 -28.64 5.84
N ILE A 82 14.36 -27.61 5.21
CA ILE A 82 14.17 -26.22 5.63
C ILE A 82 13.12 -25.61 4.69
N VAL A 83 11.97 -25.24 5.25
CA VAL A 83 10.99 -24.40 4.55
C VAL A 83 11.41 -22.96 4.79
N ASP A 84 11.99 -22.31 3.79
CA ASP A 84 12.45 -20.92 3.87
C ASP A 84 11.50 -19.93 3.20
N LEU A 85 10.62 -20.39 2.32
CA LEU A 85 9.53 -19.60 1.76
C LEU A 85 8.22 -19.94 2.47
N ILE A 86 7.59 -18.93 3.03
CA ILE A 86 6.35 -19.04 3.81
C ILE A 86 5.23 -18.30 3.09
N PRO A 87 4.05 -18.93 2.89
CA PRO A 87 2.90 -18.25 2.32
C PRO A 87 2.56 -16.97 3.10
N LYS A 88 2.37 -15.89 2.36
CA LYS A 88 1.94 -14.60 2.86
C LYS A 88 0.84 -14.05 1.94
N ARG A 89 0.10 -13.09 2.43
CA ARG A 89 -0.81 -12.29 1.62
C ARG A 89 -0.34 -10.85 1.60
N GLU A 90 -0.20 -10.30 0.41
CA GLU A 90 0.09 -8.89 0.22
C GLU A 90 -1.23 -8.14 0.00
N LEU A 91 -1.43 -7.09 0.76
CA LEU A 91 -2.55 -6.16 0.64
C LEU A 91 -2.00 -4.80 0.21
N GLU A 92 -2.57 -4.25 -0.85
CA GLU A 92 -2.28 -2.88 -1.29
C GLU A 92 -3.54 -2.02 -1.22
N ILE A 93 -3.43 -0.88 -0.58
CA ILE A 93 -4.49 0.13 -0.51
C ILE A 93 -3.90 1.51 -0.70
N VAL A 94 -4.48 2.28 -1.62
CA VAL A 94 -4.10 3.68 -1.83
C VAL A 94 -5.13 4.57 -1.14
N VAL A 95 -4.63 5.51 -0.34
CA VAL A 95 -5.48 6.43 0.44
C VAL A 95 -4.87 7.84 0.44
N ALA A 96 -5.70 8.83 0.78
CA ALA A 96 -5.23 10.18 1.03
C ALA A 96 -4.30 10.22 2.27
N ASP A 97 -3.32 11.10 2.28
CA ASP A 97 -2.36 11.24 3.37
C ASP A 97 -3.02 11.41 4.75
N GLU A 98 -4.12 12.15 4.80
CA GLU A 98 -4.82 12.49 6.03
C GLU A 98 -5.39 11.27 6.76
N VAL A 99 -5.68 10.19 6.02
CA VAL A 99 -6.25 8.96 6.59
C VAL A 99 -5.27 7.80 6.64
N ALA A 100 -4.07 7.97 6.11
CA ALA A 100 -3.07 6.89 6.00
C ALA A 100 -2.74 6.26 7.37
N GLU A 101 -2.48 7.07 8.39
CA GLU A 101 -2.17 6.57 9.74
C GLU A 101 -3.33 5.77 10.34
N LYS A 102 -4.57 6.21 10.12
CA LYS A 102 -5.76 5.47 10.56
C LYS A 102 -5.82 4.09 9.92
N VAL A 103 -5.58 4.01 8.61
CA VAL A 103 -5.58 2.73 7.87
C VAL A 103 -4.45 1.82 8.35
N ILE A 104 -3.24 2.36 8.55
CA ILE A 104 -2.10 1.61 9.10
C ILE A 104 -2.45 1.00 10.45
N GLU A 105 -3.03 1.77 11.36
CA GLU A 105 -3.41 1.29 12.69
C GLU A 105 -4.50 0.21 12.65
N ILE A 106 -5.48 0.32 11.75
CA ILE A 106 -6.50 -0.72 11.54
C ILE A 106 -5.84 -2.02 11.11
N ILE A 107 -4.98 -1.97 10.08
CA ILE A 107 -4.27 -3.15 9.58
C ILE A 107 -3.40 -3.76 10.69
N ARG A 108 -2.60 -2.93 11.37
CA ARG A 108 -1.68 -3.35 12.42
C ARG A 108 -2.41 -4.09 13.56
N LYS A 109 -3.52 -3.54 14.04
CA LYS A 109 -4.30 -4.14 15.11
C LYS A 109 -4.96 -5.45 14.70
N ALA A 110 -5.55 -5.50 13.51
CA ALA A 110 -6.22 -6.70 13.01
C ALA A 110 -5.23 -7.82 12.65
N ALA A 111 -4.03 -7.46 12.15
CA ALA A 111 -2.98 -8.42 11.80
C ALA A 111 -2.23 -8.99 13.00
N TYR A 112 -2.24 -8.29 14.13
CA TYR A 112 -1.40 -8.61 15.28
C TYR A 112 -1.75 -9.95 15.91
N THR A 113 -0.73 -10.80 16.09
CA THR A 113 -0.78 -12.03 16.88
C THR A 113 0.22 -12.03 18.03
N GLY A 114 1.20 -11.14 18.01
CA GLY A 114 2.33 -11.11 18.94
C GLY A 114 3.40 -12.15 18.65
N LYS A 115 3.25 -12.94 17.58
CA LYS A 115 4.21 -13.96 17.18
C LYS A 115 5.08 -13.47 16.04
N ILE A 116 6.30 -14.00 15.97
CA ILE A 116 7.18 -13.80 14.84
C ILE A 116 6.47 -14.19 13.55
N GLY A 117 6.60 -13.35 12.52
CA GLY A 117 5.95 -13.57 11.23
C GLY A 117 4.61 -12.87 11.05
N ASP A 118 4.23 -11.94 11.92
CA ASP A 118 3.04 -11.10 11.76
C ASP A 118 3.08 -10.25 10.49
N GLY A 119 4.29 -9.95 10.01
CA GLY A 119 4.49 -9.28 8.74
C GLY A 119 5.03 -7.87 8.88
N LEU A 120 4.93 -7.11 7.79
CA LEU A 120 5.45 -5.74 7.68
C LEU A 120 4.44 -4.89 6.91
N ILE A 121 4.41 -3.62 7.25
CA ILE A 121 3.65 -2.60 6.51
C ILE A 121 4.65 -1.61 5.91
N PHE A 122 4.55 -1.40 4.61
CA PHE A 122 5.31 -0.41 3.87
C PHE A 122 4.40 0.74 3.46
N VAL A 123 4.91 1.95 3.50
CA VAL A 123 4.19 3.16 3.10
C VAL A 123 4.98 3.84 2.00
N LEU A 124 4.36 3.98 0.84
CA LEU A 124 4.98 4.56 -0.35
C LEU A 124 4.21 5.81 -0.79
N PRO A 125 4.91 6.85 -1.27
CA PRO A 125 4.24 7.98 -1.89
C PRO A 125 3.63 7.55 -3.24
N VAL A 126 2.43 8.03 -3.52
CA VAL A 126 1.77 7.90 -4.83
C VAL A 126 1.69 9.28 -5.45
N GLU A 127 2.37 9.46 -6.58
CA GLU A 127 2.43 10.75 -7.25
C GLU A 127 1.09 11.13 -7.90
N ASP A 128 0.40 10.15 -8.47
CA ASP A 128 -0.88 10.37 -9.14
C ASP A 128 -1.68 9.07 -9.24
N SER A 129 -2.98 9.17 -9.40
CA SER A 129 -3.87 8.08 -9.77
C SER A 129 -4.78 8.50 -10.91
N ILE A 130 -5.02 7.60 -11.86
CA ILE A 130 -5.85 7.87 -13.03
C ILE A 130 -6.93 6.79 -13.12
N ARG A 131 -8.18 7.20 -13.10
CA ARG A 131 -9.30 6.30 -13.31
C ARG A 131 -9.38 5.89 -14.79
N VAL A 132 -9.18 4.63 -15.09
CA VAL A 132 -9.11 4.13 -16.47
C VAL A 132 -10.38 4.48 -17.27
N ARG A 133 -11.56 4.34 -16.66
CA ARG A 133 -12.85 4.58 -17.35
C ARG A 133 -13.07 6.03 -17.72
N THR A 134 -12.67 6.98 -16.89
CA THR A 134 -13.04 8.41 -17.03
C THR A 134 -11.86 9.33 -17.30
N GLY A 135 -10.61 8.87 -17.04
CA GLY A 135 -9.43 9.71 -17.10
C GLY A 135 -9.30 10.71 -15.95
N GLU A 136 -10.18 10.65 -14.95
CA GLU A 136 -10.09 11.50 -13.75
C GLU A 136 -8.82 11.19 -12.97
N ARG A 137 -8.22 12.22 -12.37
CA ARG A 137 -6.96 12.13 -11.65
C ARG A 137 -7.12 12.51 -10.18
N GLY A 138 -6.16 12.03 -9.37
CA GLY A 138 -6.08 12.36 -7.95
C GLY A 138 -6.92 11.44 -7.08
N THR A 139 -7.31 11.92 -5.89
CA THR A 139 -7.99 11.13 -4.86
C THR A 139 -9.45 10.77 -5.16
N ILE A 140 -9.94 11.05 -6.36
CA ILE A 140 -11.33 10.78 -6.73
C ILE A 140 -11.55 9.26 -6.83
N GLY A 141 -12.25 8.73 -5.85
CA GLY A 141 -12.63 7.32 -5.79
C GLY A 141 -11.62 6.39 -5.12
N ILE A 142 -10.80 6.95 -4.24
CA ILE A 142 -9.94 6.21 -3.32
C ILE A 142 -10.53 6.34 -1.93
#